data_5db6e2132b5183c36eba297fd02e0ff0
#
_entry.id   5db6e2132b5183c36eba297fd02e0ff0
#
_cell.length_a   1.000
_cell.length_b   1.000
_cell.length_c   1.000
_cell.angle_alpha   90.00
_cell.angle_beta   90.00
_cell.angle_gamma   90.00
#
_symmetry.space_group_name_H-M   'P 1'
#
loop_
_entity.id
_entity.type
_entity.pdbx_description
1 polymer ?
#
loop_
_entity_poly.entity_id
_entity_poly.type
_entity_poly.pdbx_seq_one_letter_code
_entity_poly.pdbx_strand_id
1 'polypeptide(L)'
;MTESGNQLLYADEFTAADQPQLAGLHCGDEAWSMAATEWINGSEALDSIDKFQTKVWIYRNSEEDNSIVGFSSLASTGWQKWPPPDGKRSRLLYIPQLGLDKRYRGFPPDPDWRYSNQIMEHLIGQAKKLALDIRDSKPPSKHVDLLTLKVHRNNLAAQKVYNRFAFELLDGFEDNEHLMMFHKLDLEG
;
A
#
# COMPACT_ATOMS: atom_id res chain seq x y z
N MET A 1 29.34 11.08 18.76
CA MET A 1 28.65 9.94 18.11
C MET A 1 27.20 10.08 18.48
N THR A 2 26.41 10.72 17.64
CA THR A 2 24.95 10.83 17.81
C THR A 2 24.39 9.45 17.50
N GLU A 3 23.77 8.80 18.48
CA GLU A 3 22.92 7.63 18.25
C GLU A 3 21.90 8.03 17.19
N SER A 4 21.98 7.41 16.00
CA SER A 4 20.93 7.50 15.01
C SER A 4 19.72 6.80 15.63
N GLY A 5 18.87 7.55 16.33
CA GLY A 5 17.61 7.04 16.83
C GLY A 5 16.84 6.41 15.67
N ASN A 6 16.27 5.24 15.87
CA ASN A 6 15.44 4.58 14.90
C ASN A 6 14.23 5.49 14.60
N GLN A 7 14.26 6.16 13.45
CA GLN A 7 13.20 7.07 13.02
C GLN A 7 11.96 6.24 12.65
N LEU A 8 10.97 6.21 13.55
CA LEU A 8 9.71 5.53 13.32
C LEU A 8 8.70 6.46 12.65
N LEU A 9 7.98 5.92 11.68
CA LEU A 9 6.84 6.59 11.08
C LEU A 9 5.58 6.38 11.94
N TYR A 10 4.77 7.41 12.03
CA TYR A 10 3.42 7.32 12.55
C TYR A 10 2.45 7.19 11.39
N ALA A 11 1.49 6.26 11.52
CA ALA A 11 0.43 6.06 10.55
C ALA A 11 -0.89 6.59 11.13
N ASP A 12 -1.45 7.59 10.47
CA ASP A 12 -2.77 8.14 10.78
C ASP A 12 -3.76 7.79 9.67
N GLU A 13 -5.02 7.51 10.02
CA GLU A 13 -6.07 7.39 9.02
C GLU A 13 -6.27 8.76 8.32
N PHE A 14 -6.22 8.75 7.00
CA PHE A 14 -6.38 9.95 6.18
C PHE A 14 -7.82 10.48 6.23
N THR A 15 -7.92 11.77 6.41
CA THR A 15 -9.19 12.52 6.44
C THR A 15 -9.12 13.78 5.56
N ALA A 16 -10.26 14.40 5.29
CA ALA A 16 -10.31 15.66 4.56
C ALA A 16 -9.51 16.79 5.24
N ALA A 17 -9.34 16.73 6.57
CA ALA A 17 -8.56 17.72 7.32
C ALA A 17 -7.05 17.65 7.03
N ASP A 18 -6.57 16.52 6.52
CA ASP A 18 -5.16 16.31 6.19
C ASP A 18 -4.79 16.86 4.81
N GLN A 19 -5.78 17.04 3.93
CA GLN A 19 -5.56 17.41 2.53
C GLN A 19 -4.70 18.67 2.32
N PRO A 20 -4.85 19.76 3.09
CA PRO A 20 -3.98 20.93 2.95
C PRO A 20 -2.50 20.64 3.22
N GLN A 21 -2.19 19.63 4.05
CA GLN A 21 -0.83 19.26 4.43
C GLN A 21 -0.14 18.42 3.34
N LEU A 22 -0.91 17.84 2.43
CA LEU A 22 -0.40 17.04 1.32
C LEU A 22 0.15 17.88 0.15
N ALA A 23 -0.11 19.19 0.11
CA ALA A 23 0.28 20.06 -1.00
C ALA A 23 1.79 20.03 -1.33
N GLY A 24 2.64 19.61 -0.37
CA GLY A 24 4.08 19.45 -0.56
C GLY A 24 4.53 18.02 -0.88
N LEU A 25 3.62 17.04 -0.86
CA LEU A 25 3.94 15.65 -1.15
C LEU A 25 4.15 15.46 -2.65
N HIS A 26 5.28 14.89 -3.03
CA HIS A 26 5.63 14.60 -4.42
C HIS A 26 6.32 13.25 -4.54
N CYS A 27 5.61 12.25 -5.05
CA CYS A 27 6.11 10.88 -5.12
C CYS A 27 7.18 10.65 -6.19
N GLY A 28 7.37 11.57 -7.14
CA GLY A 28 8.38 11.49 -8.20
C GLY A 28 7.86 11.98 -9.54
N ASP A 29 8.77 12.01 -10.52
CA ASP A 29 8.49 12.61 -11.84
C ASP A 29 8.08 11.54 -12.89
N GLU A 30 8.13 10.26 -12.53
CA GLU A 30 7.66 9.17 -13.39
C GLU A 30 6.12 9.14 -13.42
N ALA A 31 5.52 8.73 -14.54
CA ALA A 31 4.08 8.75 -14.74
C ALA A 31 3.29 8.08 -13.60
N TRP A 32 3.77 6.92 -13.11
CA TRP A 32 3.13 6.22 -11.99
C TRP A 32 3.27 6.96 -10.65
N SER A 33 4.36 7.69 -10.46
CA SER A 33 4.59 8.51 -9.25
C SER A 33 3.74 9.77 -9.27
N MET A 34 3.58 10.40 -10.44
CA MET A 34 2.68 11.54 -10.63
C MET A 34 1.23 11.12 -10.39
N ALA A 35 0.79 9.99 -10.95
CA ALA A 35 -0.55 9.46 -10.73
C ALA A 35 -0.83 9.19 -9.24
N ALA A 36 0.14 8.65 -8.50
CA ALA A 36 0.01 8.47 -7.05
C ALA A 36 -0.09 9.81 -6.30
N THR A 37 0.69 10.80 -6.71
CA THR A 37 0.63 12.17 -6.15
C THR A 37 -0.72 12.83 -6.42
N GLU A 38 -1.22 12.75 -7.65
CA GLU A 38 -2.51 13.31 -8.05
C GLU A 38 -3.66 12.63 -7.30
N TRP A 39 -3.61 11.30 -7.16
CA TRP A 39 -4.65 10.53 -6.46
C TRP A 39 -4.82 10.99 -5.00
N ILE A 40 -3.73 11.14 -4.24
CA ILE A 40 -3.82 11.53 -2.81
C ILE A 40 -4.12 13.01 -2.63
N ASN A 41 -3.62 13.88 -3.51
CA ASN A 41 -3.85 15.33 -3.45
C ASN A 41 -5.21 15.75 -4.02
N GLY A 42 -5.80 14.94 -4.88
CA GLY A 42 -7.12 15.17 -5.48
C GLY A 42 -8.28 14.69 -4.60
N SER A 43 -9.46 14.66 -5.19
CA SER A 43 -10.66 14.12 -4.52
C SER A 43 -10.72 12.59 -4.53
N GLU A 44 -9.92 11.91 -5.34
CA GLU A 44 -10.03 10.48 -5.60
C GLU A 44 -9.79 9.62 -4.35
N ALA A 45 -8.86 10.04 -3.49
CA ALA A 45 -8.61 9.35 -2.23
C ALA A 45 -9.83 9.42 -1.30
N LEU A 46 -10.41 10.61 -1.10
CA LEU A 46 -11.63 10.78 -0.29
C LEU A 46 -12.83 10.07 -0.92
N ASP A 47 -13.00 10.20 -2.23
CA ASP A 47 -14.03 9.48 -2.98
C ASP A 47 -13.92 7.96 -2.79
N SER A 48 -12.71 7.41 -2.75
CA SER A 48 -12.49 5.98 -2.56
C SER A 48 -12.83 5.52 -1.14
N ILE A 49 -12.61 6.38 -0.14
CA ILE A 49 -13.03 6.12 1.25
C ILE A 49 -14.55 6.07 1.32
N ASP A 50 -15.22 7.08 0.78
CA ASP A 50 -16.68 7.22 0.89
C ASP A 50 -17.43 6.16 0.07
N LYS A 51 -17.01 5.92 -1.17
CA LYS A 51 -17.73 5.07 -2.12
C LYS A 51 -17.36 3.60 -2.01
N PHE A 52 -16.09 3.30 -1.70
CA PHE A 52 -15.56 1.93 -1.75
C PHE A 52 -15.08 1.43 -0.40
N GLN A 53 -15.21 2.22 0.67
CA GLN A 53 -14.71 1.89 2.01
C GLN A 53 -13.22 1.55 2.01
N THR A 54 -12.46 2.19 1.12
CA THR A 54 -11.01 2.07 1.07
C THR A 54 -10.43 2.65 2.36
N LYS A 55 -9.54 1.94 3.01
CA LYS A 55 -8.73 2.49 4.10
C LYS A 55 -7.54 3.20 3.50
N VAL A 56 -7.28 4.42 3.95
CA VAL A 56 -6.13 5.22 3.51
C VAL A 56 -5.39 5.72 4.74
N TRP A 57 -4.08 5.57 4.73
CA TRP A 57 -3.19 6.05 5.79
C TRP A 57 -2.17 7.01 5.23
N ILE A 58 -1.86 8.05 6.01
CA ILE A 58 -0.71 8.93 5.81
C ILE A 58 0.36 8.60 6.85
N TYR A 59 1.61 8.71 6.44
CA TYR A 59 2.76 8.41 7.29
C TYR A 59 3.53 9.67 7.56
N ARG A 60 3.78 9.94 8.85
CA ARG A 60 4.45 11.15 9.33
C ARG A 60 5.77 10.81 10.00
N ASN A 61 6.75 11.68 9.78
CA ASN A 61 8.01 11.65 10.52
C ASN A 61 7.90 12.57 11.75
N SER A 62 7.95 12.02 12.94
CA SER A 62 7.85 12.77 14.18
C SER A 62 9.04 13.68 14.46
N GLU A 63 10.20 13.37 13.88
CA GLU A 63 11.42 14.14 14.09
C GLU A 63 11.52 15.37 13.19
N GLU A 64 10.72 15.44 12.14
CA GLU A 64 10.69 16.54 11.16
C GLU A 64 9.33 17.24 11.14
N ASP A 65 8.94 17.86 12.24
CA ASP A 65 7.70 18.65 12.35
C ASP A 65 6.43 17.92 11.84
N ASN A 66 6.36 16.60 12.04
CA ASN A 66 5.29 15.73 11.53
C ASN A 66 5.10 15.81 10.01
N SER A 67 6.18 16.04 9.26
CA SER A 67 6.11 16.07 7.80
C SER A 67 5.56 14.76 7.24
N ILE A 68 4.71 14.86 6.21
CA ILE A 68 4.17 13.68 5.54
C ILE A 68 5.26 13.07 4.66
N VAL A 69 5.56 11.81 4.91
CA VAL A 69 6.58 11.01 4.22
C VAL A 69 5.98 10.22 3.07
N GLY A 70 4.74 9.78 3.21
CA GLY A 70 4.07 8.97 2.21
C GLY A 70 2.66 8.59 2.63
N PHE A 71 2.05 7.72 1.84
CA PHE A 71 0.72 7.19 2.10
C PHE A 71 0.56 5.77 1.56
N SER A 72 -0.44 5.06 2.05
CA SER A 72 -0.88 3.78 1.51
C SER A 72 -2.39 3.65 1.55
N SER A 73 -2.92 2.74 0.76
CA SER A 73 -4.34 2.43 0.76
C SER A 73 -4.61 0.93 0.68
N LEU A 74 -5.73 0.50 1.25
CA LEU A 74 -6.17 -0.89 1.30
C LEU A 74 -7.66 -0.96 1.04
N ALA A 75 -8.06 -1.79 0.09
CA ALA A 75 -9.44 -2.05 -0.26
C ALA A 75 -9.77 -3.54 -0.21
N SER A 76 -11.01 -3.86 0.17
CA SER A 76 -11.54 -5.21 -0.04
C SER A 76 -12.24 -5.24 -1.39
N THR A 77 -11.81 -6.13 -2.28
CA THR A 77 -12.46 -6.27 -3.58
C THR A 77 -13.78 -7.02 -3.44
N GLY A 78 -14.65 -6.84 -4.43
CA GLY A 78 -15.76 -7.77 -4.64
C GLY A 78 -15.25 -9.15 -5.09
N TRP A 79 -16.19 -10.00 -5.52
CA TRP A 79 -15.85 -11.30 -6.08
C TRP A 79 -15.10 -11.16 -7.40
N GLN A 80 -13.90 -11.72 -7.47
CA GLN A 80 -13.06 -11.77 -8.66
C GLN A 80 -12.67 -13.22 -8.97
N LYS A 81 -12.34 -13.51 -10.22
CA LYS A 81 -11.68 -14.76 -10.56
C LYS A 81 -10.21 -14.68 -10.16
N TRP A 82 -9.74 -15.67 -9.42
CA TRP A 82 -8.36 -15.74 -9.00
C TRP A 82 -7.78 -17.16 -9.18
N PRO A 83 -6.64 -17.31 -9.86
CA PRO A 83 -5.99 -16.27 -10.67
C PRO A 83 -6.84 -15.88 -11.89
N PRO A 84 -6.77 -14.63 -12.38
CA PRO A 84 -7.43 -14.24 -13.61
C PRO A 84 -6.78 -14.94 -14.82
N PRO A 85 -7.50 -15.16 -15.97
CA PRO A 85 -8.92 -14.84 -16.14
C PRO A 85 -9.88 -15.97 -15.69
N ASP A 86 -9.40 -17.18 -15.46
CA ASP A 86 -10.23 -18.41 -15.37
C ASP A 86 -10.27 -19.09 -14.00
N GLY A 87 -9.62 -18.46 -13.00
CA GLY A 87 -9.56 -19.00 -11.64
C GLY A 87 -10.92 -19.06 -10.93
N LYS A 88 -10.91 -19.59 -9.71
CA LYS A 88 -12.11 -19.64 -8.86
C LYS A 88 -12.51 -18.23 -8.42
N ARG A 89 -13.82 -18.01 -8.18
CA ARG A 89 -14.30 -16.76 -7.58
C ARG A 89 -13.76 -16.65 -6.17
N SER A 90 -13.00 -15.60 -5.93
CA SER A 90 -12.37 -15.28 -4.65
C SER A 90 -12.54 -13.81 -4.31
N ARG A 91 -12.50 -13.49 -3.03
CA ARG A 91 -12.37 -12.10 -2.57
C ARG A 91 -10.91 -11.86 -2.25
N LEU A 92 -10.43 -10.66 -2.54
CA LEU A 92 -9.05 -10.28 -2.35
C LEU A 92 -8.98 -8.97 -1.56
N LEU A 93 -7.91 -8.77 -0.82
CA LEU A 93 -7.47 -7.45 -0.45
C LEU A 93 -6.60 -6.89 -1.57
N TYR A 94 -6.71 -5.61 -1.79
CA TYR A 94 -6.03 -4.92 -2.87
C TYR A 94 -5.42 -3.62 -2.37
N ILE A 95 -4.21 -3.32 -2.83
CA ILE A 95 -3.53 -2.04 -2.60
C ILE A 95 -3.77 -1.14 -3.81
N PRO A 96 -4.74 -0.21 -3.76
CA PRO A 96 -5.04 0.69 -4.88
C PRO A 96 -3.88 1.62 -5.18
N GLN A 97 -3.35 2.27 -4.14
CA GLN A 97 -2.28 3.24 -4.25
C GLN A 97 -1.32 3.16 -3.05
N LEU A 98 -0.05 3.39 -3.35
CA LEU A 98 1.01 3.54 -2.36
C LEU A 98 1.99 4.58 -2.91
N GLY A 99 2.35 5.57 -2.09
CA GLY A 99 3.28 6.62 -2.45
C GLY A 99 4.26 6.93 -1.35
N LEU A 100 5.50 7.19 -1.73
CA LEU A 100 6.57 7.70 -0.87
C LEU A 100 7.09 8.99 -1.49
N ASP A 101 7.15 10.06 -0.72
CA ASP A 101 7.73 11.33 -1.17
C ASP A 101 9.17 11.11 -1.64
N LYS A 102 9.50 11.67 -2.80
CA LYS A 102 10.81 11.48 -3.43
C LYS A 102 11.98 11.92 -2.55
N ARG A 103 11.78 12.87 -1.64
CA ARG A 103 12.79 13.33 -0.67
C ARG A 103 13.25 12.24 0.28
N TYR A 104 12.36 11.26 0.55
CA TYR A 104 12.60 10.18 1.51
C TYR A 104 12.89 8.83 0.84
N ARG A 105 13.06 8.78 -0.49
CA ARG A 105 13.45 7.55 -1.18
C ARG A 105 14.83 7.09 -0.73
N GLY A 106 14.91 5.84 -0.28
CA GLY A 106 16.14 5.27 0.28
C GLY A 106 16.49 5.74 1.68
N PHE A 107 15.58 6.46 2.35
CA PHE A 107 15.77 6.97 3.69
C PHE A 107 14.99 6.13 4.74
N PRO A 108 15.46 5.98 5.98
CA PRO A 108 16.83 6.17 6.43
C PRO A 108 17.84 5.31 5.65
N PRO A 109 19.15 5.61 5.71
CA PRO A 109 20.18 4.86 4.98
C PRO A 109 20.23 3.38 5.34
N ASP A 110 19.92 3.03 6.58
CA ASP A 110 19.83 1.65 7.03
C ASP A 110 18.70 0.92 6.29
N PRO A 111 19.00 -0.15 5.52
CA PRO A 111 18.02 -0.87 4.73
C PRO A 111 16.85 -1.42 5.53
N ASP A 112 17.06 -1.80 6.79
CA ASP A 112 16.04 -2.43 7.62
C ASP A 112 15.05 -1.40 8.17
N TRP A 113 15.46 -0.13 8.27
CA TRP A 113 14.64 0.97 8.81
C TRP A 113 14.05 1.90 7.73
N ARG A 114 14.23 1.58 6.46
CA ARG A 114 13.71 2.43 5.36
C ARG A 114 12.22 2.66 5.50
N TYR A 115 11.80 3.88 5.23
CA TYR A 115 10.39 4.27 5.30
C TYR A 115 9.51 3.41 4.38
N SER A 116 10.00 3.02 3.19
CA SER A 116 9.27 2.09 2.32
C SER A 116 8.98 0.75 3.00
N ASN A 117 9.89 0.24 3.85
CA ASN A 117 9.70 -1.00 4.58
C ASN A 117 8.69 -0.81 5.71
N GLN A 118 8.81 0.26 6.50
CA GLN A 118 7.88 0.56 7.58
C GLN A 118 6.44 0.72 7.06
N ILE A 119 6.27 1.40 5.90
CA ILE A 119 4.96 1.52 5.22
C ILE A 119 4.42 0.15 4.84
N MET A 120 5.25 -0.71 4.25
CA MET A 120 4.82 -2.05 3.84
C MET A 120 4.49 -2.95 5.02
N GLU A 121 5.29 -2.92 6.08
CA GLU A 121 5.03 -3.68 7.33
C GLU A 121 3.69 -3.27 7.94
N HIS A 122 3.45 -1.97 8.08
CA HIS A 122 2.17 -1.47 8.58
C HIS A 122 1.01 -1.92 7.68
N LEU A 123 1.13 -1.75 6.36
CA LEU A 123 0.07 -2.09 5.41
C LEU A 123 -0.26 -3.59 5.42
N ILE A 124 0.75 -4.46 5.46
CA ILE A 124 0.55 -5.92 5.56
C ILE A 124 -0.09 -6.27 6.92
N GLY A 125 0.34 -5.61 8.00
CA GLY A 125 -0.29 -5.76 9.32
C GLY A 125 -1.77 -5.39 9.31
N GLN A 126 -2.15 -4.28 8.67
CA GLN A 126 -3.55 -3.87 8.51
C GLN A 126 -4.34 -4.84 7.61
N ALA A 127 -3.71 -5.37 6.55
CA ALA A 127 -4.33 -6.38 5.71
C ALA A 127 -4.61 -7.68 6.47
N LYS A 128 -3.65 -8.16 7.28
CA LYS A 128 -3.84 -9.33 8.16
C LYS A 128 -4.98 -9.10 9.14
N LYS A 129 -5.00 -7.95 9.83
CA LYS A 129 -6.07 -7.59 10.77
C LYS A 129 -7.44 -7.63 10.09
N LEU A 130 -7.57 -6.98 8.92
CA LEU A 130 -8.83 -6.97 8.18
C LEU A 130 -9.24 -8.37 7.71
N ALA A 131 -8.31 -9.21 7.28
CA ALA A 131 -8.57 -10.59 6.87
C ALA A 131 -9.06 -11.45 8.06
N LEU A 132 -8.48 -11.26 9.26
CA LEU A 132 -8.92 -11.90 10.49
C LEU A 132 -10.33 -11.45 10.89
N ASP A 133 -10.61 -10.14 10.88
CA ASP A 133 -11.94 -9.60 11.18
C ASP A 133 -12.99 -10.16 10.21
N ILE A 134 -12.63 -10.32 8.93
CA ILE A 134 -13.51 -10.96 7.93
C ILE A 134 -13.71 -12.45 8.26
N ARG A 135 -12.64 -13.16 8.64
CA ARG A 135 -12.69 -14.59 9.00
C ARG A 135 -13.61 -14.82 10.19
N ASP A 136 -13.51 -13.97 11.20
CA ASP A 136 -14.27 -14.14 12.45
C ASP A 136 -15.74 -13.70 12.31
N SER A 137 -16.03 -12.77 11.40
CA SER A 137 -17.37 -12.21 11.22
C SER A 137 -18.15 -12.77 10.02
N LYS A 138 -17.53 -13.54 9.13
CA LYS A 138 -18.13 -14.00 7.86
C LYS A 138 -17.94 -15.50 7.67
N PRO A 139 -18.86 -16.16 6.90
CA PRO A 139 -18.72 -17.58 6.59
C PRO A 139 -17.45 -17.84 5.76
N PRO A 140 -16.89 -19.08 5.79
CA PRO A 140 -15.65 -19.46 5.12
C PRO A 140 -15.60 -19.09 3.64
N SER A 141 -16.73 -19.13 2.93
CA SER A 141 -16.82 -18.72 1.52
C SER A 141 -16.48 -17.26 1.26
N LYS A 142 -16.43 -16.41 2.30
CA LYS A 142 -16.11 -14.98 2.20
C LYS A 142 -14.74 -14.64 2.78
N HIS A 143 -13.97 -15.62 3.25
CA HIS A 143 -12.65 -15.39 3.80
C HIS A 143 -11.69 -14.88 2.72
N VAL A 144 -10.71 -14.14 3.15
CA VAL A 144 -9.70 -13.49 2.32
C VAL A 144 -8.34 -13.86 2.87
N ASP A 145 -7.47 -14.35 2.02
CA ASP A 145 -6.11 -14.77 2.38
C ASP A 145 -5.04 -14.20 1.45
N LEU A 146 -5.46 -13.38 0.47
CA LEU A 146 -4.56 -12.79 -0.52
C LEU A 146 -4.62 -11.27 -0.49
N LEU A 147 -3.44 -10.66 -0.47
CA LEU A 147 -3.21 -9.24 -0.69
C LEU A 147 -2.57 -9.07 -2.08
N THR A 148 -3.18 -8.24 -2.92
CA THR A 148 -2.76 -8.05 -4.30
C THR A 148 -2.47 -6.60 -4.60
N LEU A 149 -1.67 -6.36 -5.62
CA LEU A 149 -1.40 -5.03 -6.16
C LEU A 149 -1.08 -5.10 -7.65
N LYS A 150 -1.21 -3.94 -8.32
CA LYS A 150 -0.63 -3.72 -9.64
C LYS A 150 0.55 -2.77 -9.52
N VAL A 151 1.62 -3.05 -10.24
CA VAL A 151 2.81 -2.20 -10.31
C VAL A 151 3.20 -1.98 -11.77
N HIS A 152 3.56 -0.76 -12.13
CA HIS A 152 4.06 -0.49 -13.47
C HIS A 152 5.34 -1.29 -13.73
N ARG A 153 5.42 -1.96 -14.89
CA ARG A 153 6.54 -2.90 -15.19
C ARG A 153 7.92 -2.26 -15.16
N ASN A 154 8.00 -0.96 -15.39
CA ASN A 154 9.25 -0.20 -15.32
C ASN A 154 9.55 0.35 -13.92
N ASN A 155 8.64 0.19 -12.95
CA ASN A 155 8.87 0.61 -11.56
C ASN A 155 9.66 -0.46 -10.79
N LEU A 156 10.92 -0.64 -11.20
CA LEU A 156 11.81 -1.65 -10.61
C LEU A 156 12.09 -1.39 -9.12
N ALA A 157 12.04 -0.14 -8.68
CA ALA A 157 12.26 0.22 -7.29
C ALA A 157 11.14 -0.32 -6.40
N ALA A 158 9.87 -0.13 -6.79
CA ALA A 158 8.73 -0.67 -6.07
C ALA A 158 8.71 -2.21 -6.11
N GLN A 159 9.00 -2.82 -7.25
CA GLN A 159 9.06 -4.28 -7.37
C GLN A 159 10.10 -4.89 -6.39
N LYS A 160 11.27 -4.25 -6.22
CA LYS A 160 12.28 -4.69 -5.24
C LYS A 160 11.76 -4.63 -3.81
N VAL A 161 10.98 -3.60 -3.47
CA VAL A 161 10.34 -3.49 -2.15
C VAL A 161 9.33 -4.64 -1.98
N TYR A 162 8.42 -4.82 -2.93
CA TYR A 162 7.38 -5.87 -2.85
C TYR A 162 7.98 -7.27 -2.75
N ASN A 163 9.00 -7.58 -3.56
CA ASN A 163 9.70 -8.87 -3.49
C ASN A 163 10.33 -9.12 -2.11
N ARG A 164 10.85 -8.08 -1.42
CA ARG A 164 11.37 -8.21 -0.06
C ARG A 164 10.30 -8.66 0.94
N PHE A 165 9.05 -8.26 0.70
CA PHE A 165 7.89 -8.66 1.50
C PHE A 165 7.17 -9.89 0.94
N ALA A 166 7.87 -10.73 0.19
CA ALA A 166 7.36 -11.99 -0.37
C ALA A 166 6.10 -11.81 -1.25
N PHE A 167 5.99 -10.66 -1.94
CA PHE A 167 5.04 -10.56 -3.04
C PHE A 167 5.60 -11.32 -4.24
N GLU A 168 4.78 -12.16 -4.82
CA GLU A 168 5.09 -12.96 -5.99
C GLU A 168 4.42 -12.39 -7.23
N LEU A 169 5.07 -12.54 -8.38
CA LEU A 169 4.50 -12.15 -9.66
C LEU A 169 3.43 -13.17 -10.08
N LEU A 170 2.27 -12.67 -10.50
CA LEU A 170 1.24 -13.51 -11.07
C LEU A 170 1.56 -13.77 -12.56
N ASP A 171 1.92 -15.01 -12.88
CA ASP A 171 2.15 -15.43 -14.26
C ASP A 171 0.86 -15.39 -15.07
N GLY A 172 0.99 -15.02 -16.36
CA GLY A 172 -0.14 -14.97 -17.29
C GLY A 172 -1.08 -13.78 -17.11
N PHE A 173 -0.77 -12.85 -16.21
CA PHE A 173 -1.43 -11.55 -16.20
C PHE A 173 -0.72 -10.62 -17.18
N GLU A 174 -1.32 -10.48 -18.35
CA GLU A 174 -0.80 -9.61 -19.41
C GLU A 174 -1.60 -8.30 -19.46
N ASP A 175 -1.09 -7.30 -18.76
CA ASP A 175 -1.37 -5.90 -19.02
C ASP A 175 -0.07 -5.29 -19.58
N ASN A 176 -0.15 -4.57 -20.70
CA ASN A 176 1.04 -4.05 -21.38
C ASN A 176 1.90 -3.13 -20.50
N GLU A 177 1.30 -2.50 -19.53
CA GLU A 177 1.95 -1.50 -18.67
C GLU A 177 2.20 -1.99 -17.25
N HIS A 178 1.42 -2.96 -16.75
CA HIS A 178 1.45 -3.36 -15.35
C HIS A 178 1.74 -4.84 -15.16
N LEU A 179 2.35 -5.13 -14.05
CA LEU A 179 2.47 -6.46 -13.47
C LEU A 179 1.48 -6.58 -12.31
N MET A 180 0.86 -7.74 -12.16
CA MET A 180 0.10 -8.06 -10.96
C MET A 180 0.98 -8.87 -10.02
N MET A 181 1.03 -8.43 -8.75
CA MET A 181 1.73 -9.15 -7.69
C MET A 181 0.75 -9.51 -6.57
N PHE A 182 1.03 -10.60 -5.88
CA PHE A 182 0.23 -11.06 -4.76
C PHE A 182 1.10 -11.54 -3.60
N HIS A 183 0.56 -11.43 -2.40
CA HIS A 183 1.14 -11.92 -1.17
C HIS A 183 0.10 -12.75 -0.42
N LYS A 184 0.45 -13.98 -0.04
CA LYS A 184 -0.40 -14.83 0.77
C LYS A 184 -0.30 -14.39 2.24
N LEU A 185 -1.42 -13.97 2.81
CA LEU A 185 -1.48 -13.58 4.21
C LEU A 185 -1.39 -14.82 5.10
N ASP A 186 -0.38 -14.86 5.96
CA ASP A 186 -0.33 -15.85 7.03
C ASP A 186 -1.28 -15.40 8.15
N LEU A 187 -2.37 -16.12 8.28
CA LEU A 187 -3.44 -15.88 9.28
C LEU A 187 -3.41 -16.91 10.42
N GLU A 188 -2.43 -17.83 10.42
CA GLU A 188 -2.17 -18.77 11.49
C GLU A 188 -1.09 -18.17 12.37
N GLY A 189 -1.49 -17.55 13.45
CA GLY A 189 -0.64 -16.97 14.48
C GLY A 189 -0.89 -17.63 15.82
#